data_bcb00de5a544931992ac3d1b6ceb6aa2
#
_entry.id   bcb00de5a544931992ac3d1b6ceb6aa2
#
_cell.length_a   1.000
_cell.length_b   1.000
_cell.length_c   1.000
_cell.angle_alpha   90.00
_cell.angle_beta   90.00
_cell.angle_gamma   90.00
#
_symmetry.space_group_name_H-M   'P 1'
#
loop_
_entity.id
_entity.type
_entity.pdbx_description
1 polymer ?
#
loop_
_entity_poly.entity_id
_entity_poly.type
_entity_poly.pdbx_seq_one_letter_code
_entity_poly.pdbx_strand_id
1 'polypeptide(L)'
;MNRAEALRLRAIIETAAVSLDDKTASTAPTLLPRLRQDGSLIKAGTRINYNGSIKRAAVDLWDTVDNSPDNAPTLWEDILYRDGYRIIPDVITAGTAFALDELGWWGDKLYKSLLSANVYTPEQYPRGWELQE
;
A
#
# COMPACT_ATOMS: atom_id res chain seq x y z
N MET A 1 -26.25 12.08 14.87
CA MET A 1 -25.32 11.11 15.48
C MET A 1 -24.52 11.82 16.58
N ASN A 2 -24.44 11.26 17.77
CA ASN A 2 -23.63 11.83 18.84
C ASN A 2 -22.18 11.30 18.77
N ARG A 3 -21.32 11.86 19.62
CA ARG A 3 -19.90 11.49 19.63
C ARG A 3 -19.67 10.01 19.93
N ALA A 4 -20.45 9.44 20.87
CA ALA A 4 -20.29 8.03 21.24
C ALA A 4 -20.68 7.09 20.08
N GLU A 5 -21.73 7.44 19.34
CA GLU A 5 -22.13 6.68 18.15
C GLU A 5 -21.08 6.80 17.04
N ALA A 6 -20.55 8.01 16.82
CA ALA A 6 -19.49 8.23 15.82
C ALA A 6 -18.24 7.42 16.16
N LEU A 7 -17.81 7.35 17.43
CA LEU A 7 -16.66 6.57 17.85
C LEU A 7 -16.90 5.07 17.68
N ARG A 8 -18.11 4.58 17.93
CA ARG A 8 -18.45 3.17 17.72
C ARG A 8 -18.46 2.82 16.24
N LEU A 9 -19.01 3.67 15.38
CA LEU A 9 -18.96 3.47 13.93
C LEU A 9 -17.53 3.46 13.42
N ARG A 10 -16.70 4.37 13.91
CA ARG A 10 -15.29 4.42 13.53
C ARG A 10 -14.57 3.13 13.91
N ALA A 11 -14.81 2.59 15.11
CA ALA A 11 -14.20 1.34 15.55
C ALA A 11 -14.65 0.15 14.69
N ILE A 12 -15.93 0.10 14.31
CA ILE A 12 -16.46 -0.94 13.41
C ILE A 12 -15.79 -0.85 12.03
N ILE A 13 -15.68 0.35 11.47
CA ILE A 13 -15.05 0.59 10.17
C ILE A 13 -13.58 0.17 10.20
N GLU A 14 -12.83 0.56 11.25
CA GLU A 14 -11.43 0.20 11.40
C GLU A 14 -11.23 -1.31 11.54
N THR A 15 -12.11 -1.99 12.26
CA THR A 15 -12.07 -3.45 12.38
C THR A 15 -12.34 -4.11 11.03
N ALA A 16 -13.31 -3.62 10.25
CA ALA A 16 -13.61 -4.13 8.93
C ALA A 16 -12.46 -3.89 7.95
N ALA A 17 -11.72 -2.79 8.09
CA ALA A 17 -10.59 -2.46 7.23
C ALA A 17 -9.49 -3.51 7.29
N VAL A 18 -9.34 -4.22 8.40
CA VAL A 18 -8.33 -5.28 8.57
C VAL A 18 -8.56 -6.43 7.59
N SER A 19 -9.82 -6.70 7.22
CA SER A 19 -10.17 -7.79 6.31
C SER A 19 -10.16 -7.41 4.83
N LEU A 20 -9.93 -6.13 4.49
CA LEU A 20 -9.84 -5.68 3.10
C LEU A 20 -8.56 -6.21 2.45
N ASP A 21 -8.60 -6.46 1.14
CA ASP A 21 -7.37 -6.75 0.41
C ASP A 21 -6.50 -5.49 0.30
N ASP A 22 -5.25 -5.69 -0.13
CA ASP A 22 -4.28 -4.60 -0.21
C ASP A 22 -4.72 -3.52 -1.20
N LYS A 23 -5.30 -3.92 -2.33
CA LYS A 23 -5.79 -2.98 -3.34
C LYS A 23 -6.85 -2.07 -2.77
N THR A 24 -7.88 -2.64 -2.13
CA THR A 24 -8.98 -1.88 -1.55
C THR A 24 -8.51 -1.05 -0.35
N ALA A 25 -7.67 -1.62 0.52
CA ALA A 25 -7.11 -0.90 1.67
C ALA A 25 -6.30 0.32 1.23
N SER A 26 -5.62 0.25 0.09
CA SER A 26 -4.82 1.37 -0.43
C SER A 26 -5.66 2.60 -0.80
N THR A 27 -6.97 2.44 -1.00
CA THR A 27 -7.86 3.56 -1.30
C THR A 27 -8.24 4.37 -0.06
N ALA A 28 -8.02 3.82 1.13
CA ALA A 28 -8.41 4.47 2.38
C ALA A 28 -7.36 4.21 3.48
N PRO A 29 -6.10 4.65 3.29
CA PRO A 29 -5.04 4.39 4.27
C PRO A 29 -5.34 4.99 5.63
N THR A 30 -6.16 6.03 5.71
CA THR A 30 -6.55 6.65 6.98
C THR A 30 -7.36 5.73 7.89
N LEU A 31 -7.93 4.65 7.36
CA LEU A 31 -8.63 3.63 8.16
C LEU A 31 -7.68 2.66 8.86
N LEU A 32 -6.41 2.64 8.47
CA LEU A 32 -5.40 1.77 9.06
C LEU A 32 -4.71 2.48 10.23
N PRO A 33 -4.26 1.73 11.25
CA PRO A 33 -3.60 2.33 12.41
C PRO A 33 -2.27 2.96 12.03
N ARG A 34 -1.87 3.96 12.80
CA ARG A 34 -0.54 4.56 12.72
C ARG A 34 0.34 4.01 13.82
N LEU A 35 1.64 4.10 13.63
CA LEU A 35 2.59 3.79 14.69
C LEU A 35 2.44 4.80 15.83
N ARG A 36 2.43 4.31 17.05
CA ARG A 36 2.28 5.11 18.27
C ARG A 36 3.58 5.30 19.02
N GLN A 37 4.57 4.43 18.74
CA GLN A 37 5.86 4.40 19.42
C GLN A 37 5.70 4.27 20.94
N ASP A 38 4.72 3.47 21.35
CA ASP A 38 4.35 3.24 22.75
C ASP A 38 4.87 1.92 23.30
N GLY A 39 5.69 1.19 22.52
CA GLY A 39 6.25 -0.09 22.91
C GLY A 39 5.29 -1.26 22.84
N SER A 40 4.09 -1.06 22.28
CA SER A 40 3.12 -2.15 22.13
C SER A 40 3.57 -3.17 21.09
N LEU A 41 2.99 -4.38 21.15
CA LEU A 41 3.30 -5.43 20.19
C LEU A 41 2.52 -5.21 18.91
N ILE A 42 3.22 -5.24 17.77
CA ILE A 42 2.63 -5.26 16.44
C ILE A 42 2.84 -6.66 15.87
N LYS A 43 1.77 -7.35 15.57
CA LYS A 43 1.85 -8.72 15.06
C LYS A 43 2.16 -8.74 13.57
N ALA A 44 2.87 -9.78 13.12
CA ALA A 44 3.11 -10.04 11.71
C ALA A 44 1.79 -10.02 10.93
N GLY A 45 1.80 -9.41 9.75
CA GLY A 45 0.61 -9.23 8.93
C GLY A 45 -0.19 -7.97 9.20
N THR A 46 0.12 -7.24 10.28
CA THR A 46 -0.55 -5.97 10.59
C THR A 46 -0.17 -4.92 9.56
N ARG A 47 -1.18 -4.27 8.96
CA ARG A 47 -0.98 -3.15 8.04
C ARG A 47 -1.10 -1.84 8.78
N ILE A 48 -0.24 -0.89 8.44
CA ILE A 48 -0.24 0.44 9.03
C ILE A 48 -0.29 1.51 7.95
N ASN A 49 -0.78 2.68 8.32
CA ASN A 49 -0.64 3.90 7.53
C ASN A 49 0.64 4.59 7.98
N TYR A 50 1.65 4.59 7.11
CA TYR A 50 2.92 5.25 7.35
C TYR A 50 3.05 6.45 6.41
N ASN A 51 2.65 7.62 6.90
CA ASN A 51 2.67 8.87 6.14
C ASN A 51 1.92 8.80 4.79
N GLY A 52 0.78 8.11 4.79
CA GLY A 52 -0.05 7.93 3.60
C GLY A 52 0.27 6.68 2.78
N SER A 53 1.44 6.08 2.98
CA SER A 53 1.80 4.80 2.38
C SER A 53 1.39 3.66 3.31
N ILE A 54 1.06 2.52 2.73
CA ILE A 54 0.69 1.35 3.51
C ILE A 54 1.87 0.41 3.63
N LYS A 55 2.17 -0.01 4.85
CA LYS A 55 3.22 -1.00 5.15
C LYS A 55 2.60 -2.17 5.90
N ARG A 56 3.17 -3.36 5.73
CA ARG A 56 2.78 -4.56 6.47
C ARG A 56 3.94 -5.05 7.33
N ALA A 57 3.66 -5.38 8.58
CA ALA A 57 4.67 -6.01 9.43
C ALA A 57 5.00 -7.41 8.90
N ALA A 58 6.27 -7.65 8.57
CA ALA A 58 6.73 -8.94 8.08
C ALA A 58 6.90 -9.96 9.21
N VAL A 59 7.11 -9.47 10.43
CA VAL A 59 7.32 -10.27 11.65
C VAL A 59 6.63 -9.56 12.81
N ASP A 60 6.49 -10.26 13.94
CA ASP A 60 6.08 -9.62 15.18
C ASP A 60 7.17 -8.65 15.61
N LEU A 61 6.80 -7.44 15.98
CA LEU A 61 7.76 -6.41 16.38
C LEU A 61 7.15 -5.48 17.44
N TRP A 62 8.03 -4.77 18.15
CA TRP A 62 7.60 -3.78 19.13
C TRP A 62 7.50 -2.40 18.47
N ASP A 63 6.43 -1.68 18.78
CA ASP A 63 6.18 -0.33 18.22
C ASP A 63 7.10 0.69 18.89
N THR A 64 8.34 0.77 18.38
CA THR A 64 9.36 1.69 18.86
C THR A 64 9.94 2.48 17.69
N VAL A 65 10.63 3.58 18.00
CA VAL A 65 11.29 4.41 16.98
C VAL A 65 12.28 3.58 16.16
N ASP A 66 13.03 2.68 16.82
CA ASP A 66 14.05 1.88 16.16
C ASP A 66 13.47 0.85 15.20
N ASN A 67 12.20 0.50 15.36
CA ASN A 67 11.51 -0.50 14.54
C ASN A 67 10.58 0.12 13.49
N SER A 68 10.67 1.42 13.25
CA SER A 68 9.88 2.08 12.20
C SER A 68 10.32 1.63 10.81
N PRO A 69 9.46 1.77 9.78
CA PRO A 69 9.83 1.42 8.41
C PRO A 69 11.10 2.13 7.89
N ASP A 70 11.35 3.36 8.32
CA ASP A 70 12.55 4.11 7.92
C ASP A 70 13.81 3.57 8.61
N ASN A 71 13.71 3.18 9.89
CA ASN A 71 14.86 2.73 10.67
C ASN A 71 15.10 1.23 10.55
N ALA A 72 14.06 0.45 10.31
CA ALA A 72 14.15 -1.01 10.21
C ALA A 72 13.33 -1.53 9.03
N PRO A 73 13.70 -1.17 7.79
CA PRO A 73 12.91 -1.52 6.60
C PRO A 73 12.72 -3.03 6.41
N THR A 74 13.63 -3.85 6.92
CA THR A 74 13.54 -5.31 6.79
C THR A 74 12.42 -5.92 7.62
N LEU A 75 11.89 -5.19 8.62
CA LEU A 75 10.77 -5.64 9.44
C LEU A 75 9.42 -5.39 8.77
N TRP A 76 9.42 -4.65 7.67
CA TRP A 76 8.21 -4.21 7.00
C TRP A 76 8.23 -4.57 5.53
N GLU A 77 7.05 -4.88 5.00
CA GLU A 77 6.83 -5.11 3.57
C GLU A 77 6.07 -3.92 2.99
N ASP A 78 6.48 -3.48 1.79
CA ASP A 78 5.74 -2.47 1.06
C ASP A 78 4.48 -3.09 0.49
N ILE A 79 3.34 -2.42 0.66
CA ILE A 79 2.11 -2.77 -0.03
C ILE A 79 2.20 -2.13 -1.42
N LEU A 80 2.15 -2.96 -2.47
CA LEU A 80 2.38 -2.54 -3.85
C LEU A 80 1.14 -1.95 -4.52
N TYR A 81 0.32 -1.27 -3.74
CA TYR A 81 -0.86 -0.54 -4.21
C TYR A 81 -0.90 0.85 -3.59
N ARG A 82 -1.36 1.83 -4.39
CA ARG A 82 -1.63 3.19 -3.93
C ARG A 82 -2.89 3.68 -4.64
N ASP A 83 -3.87 4.18 -3.87
CA ASP A 83 -5.17 4.63 -4.38
C ASP A 83 -5.86 3.60 -5.29
N GLY A 84 -5.69 2.32 -4.98
CA GLY A 84 -6.34 1.23 -5.72
C GLY A 84 -5.62 0.76 -6.97
N TYR A 85 -4.46 1.34 -7.31
CA TYR A 85 -3.67 0.93 -8.48
C TYR A 85 -2.32 0.38 -8.04
N ARG A 86 -1.82 -0.62 -8.77
CA ARG A 86 -0.52 -1.21 -8.45
C ARG A 86 0.59 -0.18 -8.67
N ILE A 87 1.63 -0.29 -7.84
CA ILE A 87 2.86 0.48 -8.04
C ILE A 87 3.74 -0.33 -8.99
N ILE A 88 4.23 0.32 -10.05
CA ILE A 88 5.10 -0.33 -11.04
C ILE A 88 6.47 -0.56 -10.40
N PRO A 89 6.94 -1.82 -10.27
CA PRO A 89 8.26 -2.09 -9.71
C PRO A 89 9.38 -1.75 -10.70
N ASP A 90 10.59 -1.58 -10.22
CA ASP A 90 11.77 -1.32 -11.07
C ASP A 90 12.03 -2.48 -12.04
N VAL A 91 11.68 -3.70 -11.65
CA VAL A 91 11.79 -4.90 -12.51
C VAL A 91 10.43 -5.59 -12.51
N ILE A 92 9.83 -5.67 -13.69
CA ILE A 92 8.55 -6.36 -13.88
C ILE A 92 8.86 -7.76 -14.40
N THR A 93 8.32 -8.78 -13.73
CA THR A 93 8.47 -10.19 -14.15
C THR A 93 7.20 -10.67 -14.86
N ALA A 94 7.26 -11.86 -15.44
CA ALA A 94 6.10 -12.48 -16.07
C ALA A 94 4.93 -12.65 -15.08
N GLY A 95 5.23 -12.91 -13.80
CA GLY A 95 4.22 -13.04 -12.76
C GLY A 95 3.64 -11.72 -12.27
N THR A 96 4.28 -10.59 -12.57
CA THR A 96 3.84 -9.25 -12.18
C THR A 96 3.53 -8.37 -13.39
N ALA A 97 3.47 -8.93 -14.59
CA ALA A 97 3.18 -8.19 -15.81
C ALA A 97 1.86 -7.42 -15.71
N PHE A 98 1.82 -6.25 -16.35
CA PHE A 98 0.60 -5.43 -16.40
C PHE A 98 -0.24 -5.83 -17.61
N ALA A 99 -1.55 -5.93 -17.38
CA ALA A 99 -2.50 -6.22 -18.44
C ALA A 99 -2.69 -4.99 -19.35
N LEU A 100 -3.22 -5.23 -20.56
CA LEU A 100 -3.63 -4.12 -21.43
C LEU A 100 -4.65 -3.26 -20.69
N ASP A 101 -4.47 -1.94 -20.74
CA ASP A 101 -5.31 -0.92 -20.09
C ASP A 101 -5.22 -0.91 -18.55
N GLU A 102 -4.40 -1.75 -17.95
CA GLU A 102 -4.17 -1.67 -16.51
C GLU A 102 -3.40 -0.41 -16.15
N LEU A 103 -3.81 0.25 -15.04
CA LEU A 103 -3.14 1.45 -14.54
C LEU A 103 -2.12 1.10 -13.48
N GLY A 104 -0.99 1.83 -13.48
CA GLY A 104 0.06 1.64 -12.49
C GLY A 104 0.80 2.94 -12.20
N TRP A 105 1.31 3.05 -10.98
CA TRP A 105 2.09 4.21 -10.55
C TRP A 105 3.56 4.03 -10.89
N TRP A 106 4.14 5.02 -11.57
CA TRP A 106 5.58 5.13 -11.78
C TRP A 106 6.03 6.46 -11.17
N GLY A 107 6.64 6.37 -9.98
CA GLY A 107 6.85 7.55 -9.17
C GLY A 107 5.51 8.16 -8.75
N ASP A 108 5.35 9.45 -8.97
CA ASP A 108 4.14 10.19 -8.62
C ASP A 108 3.12 10.25 -9.76
N LYS A 109 3.38 9.55 -10.88
CA LYS A 109 2.55 9.63 -12.07
C LYS A 109 1.87 8.32 -12.35
N LEU A 110 0.62 8.39 -12.79
CA LEU A 110 -0.17 7.23 -13.15
C LEU A 110 -0.07 6.99 -14.65
N TYR A 111 0.22 5.74 -15.03
CA TYR A 111 0.35 5.33 -16.42
C TYR A 111 -0.61 4.19 -16.73
N LYS A 112 -1.05 4.13 -17.98
CA LYS A 112 -1.87 3.03 -18.51
C LYS A 112 -1.02 2.15 -19.39
N SER A 113 -1.07 0.82 -19.17
CA SER A 113 -0.37 -0.15 -20.00
C SER A 113 -1.01 -0.24 -21.38
N LEU A 114 -0.19 -0.08 -22.42
CA LEU A 114 -0.63 -0.18 -23.81
C LEU A 114 -0.34 -1.55 -24.41
N LEU A 115 0.24 -2.47 -23.62
CA LEU A 115 0.57 -3.82 -24.05
C LEU A 115 -0.13 -4.83 -23.15
N SER A 116 -0.52 -5.97 -23.72
CA SER A 116 -0.92 -7.12 -22.92
C SER A 116 0.34 -7.79 -22.35
N ALA A 117 0.29 -8.28 -21.11
CA ALA A 117 1.44 -8.87 -20.42
C ALA A 117 2.67 -7.96 -20.49
N ASN A 118 2.50 -6.69 -20.11
CA ASN A 118 3.55 -5.68 -20.18
C ASN A 118 4.58 -5.93 -19.06
N VAL A 119 5.81 -6.25 -19.45
CA VAL A 119 6.93 -6.51 -18.53
C VAL A 119 7.99 -5.41 -18.58
N TYR A 120 7.69 -4.28 -19.21
CA TYR A 120 8.61 -3.15 -19.34
C TYR A 120 8.12 -2.00 -18.46
N THR A 121 9.06 -1.31 -17.80
CA THR A 121 8.73 -0.09 -17.08
C THR A 121 8.54 1.08 -18.06
N PRO A 122 7.91 2.19 -17.66
CA PRO A 122 7.83 3.38 -18.52
C PRO A 122 9.19 3.91 -18.95
N GLU A 123 10.22 3.71 -18.13
CA GLU A 123 11.59 4.10 -18.48
C GLU A 123 12.20 3.16 -19.53
N GLN A 124 11.97 1.85 -19.39
CA GLN A 124 12.50 0.84 -20.30
C GLN A 124 11.85 0.89 -21.69
N TYR A 125 10.53 1.13 -21.72
CA TYR A 125 9.79 1.18 -22.97
C TYR A 125 8.65 2.20 -22.88
N PRO A 126 8.93 3.48 -23.09
CA PRO A 126 7.92 4.55 -22.97
C PRO A 126 6.69 4.37 -23.87
N ARG A 127 6.86 3.70 -25.03
CA ARG A 127 5.76 3.44 -25.95
C ARG A 127 4.77 2.39 -25.44
N GLY A 128 5.13 1.64 -24.41
CA GLY A 128 4.25 0.66 -23.78
C GLY A 128 3.34 1.27 -22.72
N TRP A 129 3.46 2.57 -22.47
CA TRP A 129 2.73 3.25 -21.42
C TRP A 129 2.20 4.61 -21.87
N GLU A 130 1.01 4.97 -21.36
CA GLU A 130 0.39 6.26 -21.61
C GLU A 130 0.18 6.98 -20.28
N LEU A 131 0.74 8.19 -20.16
CA LEU A 131 0.57 9.02 -18.97
C LEU A 131 -0.89 9.42 -18.82
N GLN A 132 -1.42 9.22 -17.62
CA GLN A 132 -2.78 9.63 -17.25
C GLN A 132 -2.68 10.96 -16.49
N GLU A 133 -3.43 11.95 -16.93
CA GLU A 133 -3.45 13.27 -16.30
C GLU A 133 -4.74 13.53 -15.54
#